data_dd08c982a175a2a311eff70fd092a91c
#
_entry.id   dd08c982a175a2a311eff70fd092a91c
#
_cell.length_a   1.000
_cell.length_b   1.000
_cell.length_c   1.000
_cell.angle_alpha   90.00
_cell.angle_beta   90.00
_cell.angle_gamma   90.00
#
_symmetry.space_group_name_H-M   'P 1'
#
loop_
_entity.id
_entity.type
_entity.pdbx_description
1 polymer ?
#
loop_
_entity_poly.entity_id
_entity_poly.type
_entity_poly.pdbx_seq_one_letter_code
_entity_poly.pdbx_strand_id
1 'polypeptide(L)'
;SSVAFRAFFALYNQIDRFKSPSGLHTNAIYGFHLMLNHLLERVQPTHVLVAFDAGKTTFRTEMYADYKAGRAKTPDEFREQLPFIREMLKHLGIHFYDLAQYEADDIIGTLDKMAEKTAVPYDVTIVSGDKDLIQLTDDNTVVEISKKGVAEFEEFTPAYLMEKMGITPEQFIDLKALMGDQSDNIPGVTKIGEKTGLKLLLEYGSLENLYENIDQLKASKMKENLINDKDKAFLSKTLATINTQAPIKIGLDDLVYKGPQVEALSKFYDEM
;
A
#
# COMPACT_ATOMS: atom_id res chain seq x y z
N SER A 1 -7.19 2.86 1.06
CA SER A 1 -8.34 2.02 0.63
C SER A 1 -8.11 0.52 0.78
N SER A 2 -6.88 0.04 0.70
CA SER A 2 -6.58 -1.39 0.88
C SER A 2 -7.01 -1.93 2.24
N VAL A 3 -6.90 -1.13 3.28
CA VAL A 3 -7.29 -1.50 4.65
C VAL A 3 -8.81 -1.66 4.77
N ALA A 4 -9.59 -0.76 4.19
CA ALA A 4 -11.05 -0.86 4.14
C ALA A 4 -11.49 -2.10 3.33
N PHE A 5 -10.82 -2.39 2.23
CA PHE A 5 -11.05 -3.59 1.42
C PHE A 5 -10.74 -4.87 2.20
N ARG A 6 -9.65 -4.88 2.96
CA ARG A 6 -9.34 -5.99 3.88
C ARG A 6 -10.40 -6.17 4.97
N ALA A 7 -10.89 -5.07 5.54
CA ALA A 7 -11.97 -5.11 6.52
C ALA A 7 -13.27 -5.71 5.94
N PHE A 8 -13.60 -5.38 4.69
CA PHE A 8 -14.72 -5.98 3.97
C PHE A 8 -14.60 -7.50 3.91
N PHE A 9 -13.46 -8.02 3.47
CA PHE A 9 -13.26 -9.47 3.35
C PHE A 9 -13.11 -10.18 4.70
N ALA A 10 -12.61 -9.50 5.73
CA ALA A 10 -12.50 -10.09 7.06
C ALA A 10 -13.87 -10.51 7.64
N LEU A 11 -14.93 -9.82 7.25
CA LEU A 11 -16.31 -10.06 7.69
C LEU A 11 -17.22 -10.61 6.57
N TYR A 12 -16.65 -10.96 5.43
CA TYR A 12 -17.42 -11.36 4.25
C TYR A 12 -18.26 -12.62 4.49
N ASN A 13 -17.76 -13.59 5.24
CA ASN A 13 -18.50 -14.81 5.58
C ASN A 13 -19.76 -14.55 6.41
N GLN A 14 -19.89 -13.37 6.98
CA GLN A 14 -21.02 -12.94 7.80
C GLN A 14 -21.75 -11.74 7.19
N ILE A 15 -21.55 -11.48 5.90
CA ILE A 15 -22.04 -10.26 5.23
C ILE A 15 -23.54 -10.03 5.41
N ASP A 16 -24.33 -11.10 5.47
CA ASP A 16 -25.78 -11.01 5.67
C ASP A 16 -26.19 -10.54 7.07
N ARG A 17 -25.29 -10.59 8.04
CA ARG A 17 -25.50 -10.05 9.39
C ARG A 17 -25.20 -8.55 9.48
N PHE A 18 -24.51 -8.01 8.48
CA PHE A 18 -24.08 -6.62 8.43
C PHE A 18 -24.88 -5.88 7.36
N LYS A 19 -26.15 -5.62 7.67
CA LYS A 19 -27.03 -4.83 6.80
C LYS A 19 -27.78 -3.79 7.62
N SER A 20 -27.87 -2.59 7.09
CA SER A 20 -28.74 -1.55 7.64
C SER A 20 -30.23 -1.92 7.42
N PRO A 21 -31.15 -1.23 8.10
CA PRO A 21 -32.60 -1.41 7.86
C PRO A 21 -32.99 -1.16 6.39
N SER A 22 -32.23 -0.35 5.67
CA SER A 22 -32.45 -0.08 4.24
C SER A 22 -31.88 -1.14 3.30
N GLY A 23 -31.16 -2.13 3.83
CA GLY A 23 -30.53 -3.21 3.07
C GLY A 23 -29.09 -2.93 2.61
N LEU A 24 -28.52 -1.79 2.99
CA LEU A 24 -27.10 -1.47 2.72
C LEU A 24 -26.21 -2.45 3.48
N HIS A 25 -25.21 -3.02 2.80
CA HIS A 25 -24.17 -3.79 3.48
C HIS A 25 -23.27 -2.86 4.32
N THR A 26 -22.92 -3.28 5.52
CA THR A 26 -22.18 -2.44 6.49
C THR A 26 -20.92 -3.12 7.03
N ASN A 27 -20.56 -4.29 6.52
CA ASN A 27 -19.41 -5.05 7.01
C ASN A 27 -18.07 -4.31 6.84
N ALA A 28 -17.86 -3.59 5.73
CA ALA A 28 -16.66 -2.79 5.54
C ALA A 28 -16.63 -1.55 6.44
N ILE A 29 -17.77 -0.87 6.58
CA ILE A 29 -17.92 0.30 7.47
C ILE A 29 -17.60 -0.11 8.91
N TYR A 30 -18.20 -1.18 9.38
CA TYR A 30 -18.00 -1.70 10.74
C TYR A 30 -16.57 -2.19 10.96
N GLY A 31 -16.06 -3.04 10.08
CA GLY A 31 -14.71 -3.59 10.18
C GLY A 31 -13.63 -2.52 10.11
N PHE A 32 -13.80 -1.53 9.24
CA PHE A 32 -12.85 -0.42 9.12
C PHE A 32 -12.90 0.50 10.35
N HIS A 33 -14.10 0.75 10.89
CA HIS A 33 -14.25 1.46 12.16
C HIS A 33 -13.49 0.78 13.32
N LEU A 34 -13.67 -0.53 13.48
CA LEU A 34 -12.94 -1.29 14.51
C LEU A 34 -11.43 -1.18 14.34
N MET A 35 -10.95 -1.32 13.11
CA MET A 35 -9.54 -1.23 12.79
C MET A 35 -8.97 0.16 13.09
N LEU A 36 -9.70 1.22 12.71
CA LEU A 36 -9.31 2.60 13.00
C LEU A 36 -9.26 2.88 14.48
N ASN A 37 -10.27 2.47 15.24
CA ASN A 37 -10.28 2.67 16.68
C ASN A 37 -9.09 2.00 17.35
N HIS A 38 -8.82 0.75 16.98
CA HIS A 38 -7.66 0.04 17.52
C HIS A 38 -6.33 0.74 17.18
N LEU A 39 -6.19 1.25 15.98
CA LEU A 39 -5.01 2.02 15.56
C LEU A 39 -4.88 3.35 16.30
N LEU A 40 -5.97 4.10 16.42
CA LEU A 40 -5.99 5.38 17.10
C LEU A 40 -5.65 5.25 18.60
N GLU A 41 -6.17 4.22 19.25
CA GLU A 41 -5.88 3.93 20.67
C GLU A 41 -4.42 3.52 20.86
N ARG A 42 -3.88 2.67 19.97
CA ARG A 42 -2.53 2.15 20.09
C ARG A 42 -1.45 3.17 19.73
N VAL A 43 -1.65 3.89 18.64
CA VAL A 43 -0.64 4.82 18.09
C VAL A 43 -0.77 6.20 18.73
N GLN A 44 -1.97 6.63 19.10
CA GLN A 44 -2.26 7.98 19.60
C GLN A 44 -1.65 9.08 18.72
N PRO A 45 -2.00 9.11 17.41
CA PRO A 45 -1.36 9.98 16.45
C PRO A 45 -1.75 11.44 16.64
N THR A 46 -0.83 12.35 16.30
CA THR A 46 -1.11 13.79 16.19
C THR A 46 -1.74 14.14 14.85
N HIS A 47 -1.43 13.36 13.82
CA HIS A 47 -1.87 13.56 12.42
C HIS A 47 -2.34 12.23 11.86
N VAL A 48 -3.41 12.26 11.08
CA VAL A 48 -3.97 11.06 10.43
C VAL A 48 -4.43 11.38 9.02
N LEU A 49 -4.13 10.51 8.08
CA LEU A 49 -4.71 10.53 6.74
C LEU A 49 -5.15 9.13 6.33
N VAL A 50 -6.28 9.04 5.67
CA VAL A 50 -6.69 7.86 4.89
C VAL A 50 -6.60 8.18 3.41
N ALA A 51 -5.72 7.50 2.69
CA ALA A 51 -5.56 7.66 1.25
C ALA A 51 -6.45 6.68 0.49
N PHE A 52 -7.10 7.18 -0.56
CA PHE A 52 -7.91 6.40 -1.47
C PHE A 52 -7.35 6.45 -2.89
N ASP A 53 -7.60 5.39 -3.66
CA ASP A 53 -7.39 5.42 -5.10
C ASP A 53 -8.51 6.22 -5.76
N ALA A 54 -8.16 7.13 -6.68
CA ALA A 54 -9.13 7.97 -7.37
C ALA A 54 -9.83 7.24 -8.53
N GLY A 55 -9.20 6.23 -9.09
CA GLY A 55 -9.72 5.47 -10.22
C GLY A 55 -8.76 4.40 -10.71
N LYS A 56 -9.10 3.78 -11.83
CA LYS A 56 -8.30 2.71 -12.43
C LYS A 56 -7.17 3.23 -13.31
N THR A 57 -7.34 4.39 -13.92
CA THR A 57 -6.36 5.01 -14.82
C THR A 57 -5.38 5.84 -14.03
N THR A 58 -4.11 5.50 -14.11
CA THR A 58 -3.00 6.20 -13.45
C THR A 58 -1.85 6.36 -14.44
N PHE A 59 -0.80 7.08 -14.05
CA PHE A 59 0.42 7.19 -14.85
C PHE A 59 1.05 5.81 -15.13
N ARG A 60 0.82 4.80 -14.25
CA ARG A 60 1.31 3.43 -14.48
C ARG A 60 0.54 2.71 -15.59
N THR A 61 -0.78 2.86 -15.64
CA THR A 61 -1.58 2.28 -16.73
C THR A 61 -1.31 2.97 -18.07
N GLU A 62 -0.96 4.25 -18.06
CA GLU A 62 -0.51 4.96 -19.26
C GLU A 62 0.85 4.46 -19.75
N MET A 63 1.75 4.12 -18.83
CA MET A 63 3.07 3.57 -19.13
C MET A 63 3.01 2.11 -19.58
N TYR A 64 2.16 1.32 -18.98
CA TYR A 64 1.98 -0.10 -19.24
C TYR A 64 0.50 -0.49 -19.11
N ALA A 65 -0.16 -0.66 -20.25
CA ALA A 65 -1.61 -0.86 -20.31
C ALA A 65 -2.10 -2.11 -19.57
N ASP A 66 -1.26 -3.13 -19.47
CA ASP A 66 -1.59 -4.39 -18.79
C ASP A 66 -1.40 -4.32 -17.26
N TYR A 67 -0.88 -3.20 -16.73
CA TYR A 67 -0.75 -3.01 -15.29
C TYR A 67 -2.10 -3.15 -14.59
N LYS A 68 -2.18 -4.07 -13.63
CA LYS A 68 -3.41 -4.42 -12.88
C LYS A 68 -4.58 -4.92 -13.76
N ALA A 69 -4.35 -5.26 -15.02
CA ALA A 69 -5.42 -5.65 -15.95
C ALA A 69 -6.15 -6.94 -15.54
N GLY A 70 -5.46 -7.85 -14.85
CA GLY A 70 -6.03 -9.13 -14.39
C GLY A 70 -6.79 -9.07 -13.05
N ARG A 71 -6.89 -7.91 -12.41
CA ARG A 71 -7.59 -7.79 -11.13
C ARG A 71 -9.09 -8.01 -11.28
N ALA A 72 -9.66 -8.79 -10.35
CA ALA A 72 -11.09 -8.98 -10.27
C ALA A 72 -11.83 -7.66 -10.06
N LYS A 73 -13.06 -7.59 -10.55
CA LYS A 73 -13.94 -6.44 -10.30
C LYS A 73 -14.17 -6.31 -8.80
N THR A 74 -14.06 -5.08 -8.31
CA THR A 74 -14.41 -4.76 -6.91
C THR A 74 -15.89 -5.11 -6.67
N PRO A 75 -16.22 -5.87 -5.60
CA PRO A 75 -17.59 -6.22 -5.27
C PRO A 75 -18.50 -4.99 -5.17
N ASP A 76 -19.70 -5.09 -5.69
CA ASP A 76 -20.67 -3.98 -5.63
C ASP A 76 -21.06 -3.69 -4.19
N GLU A 77 -21.13 -4.71 -3.34
CA GLU A 77 -21.39 -4.60 -1.89
C GLU A 77 -20.31 -3.81 -1.14
N PHE A 78 -19.07 -3.82 -1.62
CA PHE A 78 -18.02 -2.95 -1.09
C PHE A 78 -18.13 -1.53 -1.64
N ARG A 79 -18.39 -1.41 -2.93
CA ARG A 79 -18.48 -0.09 -3.60
C ARG A 79 -19.59 0.78 -3.03
N GLU A 80 -20.74 0.19 -2.70
CA GLU A 80 -21.86 0.92 -2.09
C GLU A 80 -21.53 1.50 -0.71
N GLN A 81 -20.56 0.90 0.01
CA GLN A 81 -20.15 1.35 1.34
C GLN A 81 -19.12 2.51 1.31
N LEU A 82 -18.44 2.75 0.19
CA LEU A 82 -17.38 3.75 0.11
C LEU A 82 -17.84 5.19 0.47
N PRO A 83 -18.99 5.69 0.00
CA PRO A 83 -19.46 7.01 0.41
C PRO A 83 -19.70 7.11 1.92
N PHE A 84 -20.22 6.06 2.54
CA PHE A 84 -20.47 5.99 3.98
C PHE A 84 -19.17 5.88 4.79
N ILE A 85 -18.17 5.16 4.27
CA ILE A 85 -16.83 5.13 4.86
C ILE A 85 -16.23 6.54 4.90
N ARG A 86 -16.34 7.30 3.81
CA ARG A 86 -15.87 8.70 3.77
C ARG A 86 -16.62 9.60 4.74
N GLU A 87 -17.93 9.42 4.86
CA GLU A 87 -18.74 10.14 5.83
C GLU A 87 -18.35 9.80 7.27
N MET A 88 -18.17 8.53 7.57
CA MET A 88 -17.66 8.06 8.86
C MET A 88 -16.32 8.71 9.21
N LEU A 89 -15.38 8.78 8.27
CA LEU A 89 -14.08 9.42 8.47
C LEU A 89 -14.21 10.90 8.84
N LYS A 90 -15.13 11.63 8.20
CA LYS A 90 -15.42 13.03 8.56
C LYS A 90 -15.88 13.15 10.00
N HIS A 91 -16.82 12.30 10.43
CA HIS A 91 -17.32 12.31 11.81
C HIS A 91 -16.28 11.84 12.82
N LEU A 92 -15.34 11.00 12.42
CA LEU A 92 -14.19 10.62 13.24
C LEU A 92 -13.12 11.72 13.34
N GLY A 93 -13.22 12.78 12.54
CA GLY A 93 -12.21 13.85 12.50
C GLY A 93 -10.95 13.45 11.72
N ILE A 94 -11.07 12.49 10.81
CA ILE A 94 -9.96 11.96 10.02
C ILE A 94 -10.05 12.49 8.60
N HIS A 95 -8.97 13.11 8.12
CA HIS A 95 -8.84 13.54 6.74
C HIS A 95 -8.67 12.35 5.80
N PHE A 96 -9.28 12.42 4.65
CA PHE A 96 -9.06 11.49 3.55
C PHE A 96 -8.76 12.25 2.26
N TYR A 97 -8.03 11.60 1.35
CA TYR A 97 -7.59 12.23 0.12
C TYR A 97 -7.45 11.21 -1.00
N ASP A 98 -7.81 11.62 -2.19
CA ASP A 98 -7.47 10.94 -3.44
C ASP A 98 -6.91 11.94 -4.44
N LEU A 99 -6.20 11.46 -5.44
CA LEU A 99 -5.58 12.29 -6.47
C LEU A 99 -5.71 11.58 -7.82
N ALA A 100 -6.36 12.25 -8.78
CA ALA A 100 -6.48 11.73 -10.14
C ALA A 100 -5.11 11.37 -10.73
N GLN A 101 -5.01 10.28 -11.46
CA GLN A 101 -3.81 9.75 -12.09
C GLN A 101 -2.76 9.13 -11.14
N TYR A 102 -3.02 9.11 -9.83
CA TYR A 102 -2.13 8.55 -8.81
C TYR A 102 -2.86 7.51 -7.97
N GLU A 103 -2.09 6.62 -7.39
CA GLU A 103 -2.58 5.62 -6.44
C GLU A 103 -2.47 6.12 -5.00
N ALA A 104 -3.22 5.50 -4.09
CA ALA A 104 -3.14 5.81 -2.66
C ALA A 104 -1.71 5.71 -2.13
N ASP A 105 -0.94 4.74 -2.60
CA ASP A 105 0.46 4.53 -2.20
C ASP A 105 1.36 5.71 -2.56
N ASP A 106 1.11 6.37 -3.69
CA ASP A 106 1.86 7.56 -4.11
C ASP A 106 1.55 8.78 -3.20
N ILE A 107 0.30 8.90 -2.77
CA ILE A 107 -0.09 9.94 -1.79
C ILE A 107 0.62 9.68 -0.47
N ILE A 108 0.59 8.45 0.03
CA ILE A 108 1.24 8.04 1.28
C ILE A 108 2.74 8.28 1.19
N GLY A 109 3.40 7.83 0.13
CA GLY A 109 4.84 8.02 -0.06
C GLY A 109 5.25 9.48 -0.15
N THR A 110 4.44 10.32 -0.79
CA THR A 110 4.69 11.76 -0.89
C THR A 110 4.59 12.44 0.48
N LEU A 111 3.56 12.13 1.26
CA LEU A 111 3.40 12.67 2.61
C LEU A 111 4.47 12.16 3.57
N ASP A 112 4.86 10.91 3.47
CA ASP A 112 5.96 10.34 4.25
C ASP A 112 7.26 11.12 4.03
N LYS A 113 7.60 11.41 2.78
CA LYS A 113 8.77 12.22 2.44
C LYS A 113 8.65 13.69 2.87
N MET A 114 7.46 14.25 2.90
CA MET A 114 7.23 15.58 3.48
C MET A 114 7.47 15.57 4.99
N ALA A 115 7.02 14.52 5.68
CA ALA A 115 7.21 14.36 7.13
C ALA A 115 8.69 14.25 7.53
N GLU A 116 9.52 13.62 6.70
CA GLU A 116 10.96 13.53 6.92
C GLU A 116 11.69 14.88 6.82
N LYS A 117 11.20 15.79 5.98
CA LYS A 117 11.85 17.08 5.68
C LYS A 117 11.53 18.18 6.70
N THR A 118 10.74 17.89 7.70
CA THR A 118 10.43 18.85 8.76
C THR A 118 11.62 19.04 9.70
N ALA A 119 11.70 20.19 10.37
CA ALA A 119 12.79 20.50 11.30
C ALA A 119 12.93 19.46 12.43
N VAL A 120 11.81 18.92 12.90
CA VAL A 120 11.75 17.76 13.77
C VAL A 120 10.99 16.69 13.01
N PRO A 121 11.65 15.61 12.57
CA PRO A 121 11.00 14.54 11.82
C PRO A 121 9.82 13.93 12.60
N TYR A 122 8.77 13.59 11.87
CA TYR A 122 7.65 12.84 12.42
C TYR A 122 8.01 11.36 12.55
N ASP A 123 7.50 10.71 13.60
CA ASP A 123 7.37 9.26 13.61
C ASP A 123 6.14 8.88 12.77
N VAL A 124 6.36 8.14 11.71
CA VAL A 124 5.30 7.77 10.75
C VAL A 124 4.97 6.28 10.88
N THR A 125 3.69 5.99 11.05
CA THR A 125 3.16 4.62 10.95
C THR A 125 2.27 4.53 9.71
N ILE A 126 2.68 3.72 8.75
CA ILE A 126 1.89 3.42 7.55
C ILE A 126 1.19 2.09 7.77
N VAL A 127 -0.12 2.06 7.57
CA VAL A 127 -0.93 0.84 7.70
C VAL A 127 -1.55 0.51 6.36
N SER A 128 -1.30 -0.68 5.86
CA SER A 128 -1.77 -1.11 4.53
C SER A 128 -1.95 -2.62 4.44
N GLY A 129 -2.71 -3.06 3.44
CA GLY A 129 -2.73 -4.44 2.97
C GLY A 129 -1.70 -4.71 1.88
N ASP A 130 -1.02 -3.69 1.38
CA ASP A 130 -0.09 -3.76 0.25
C ASP A 130 1.36 -3.74 0.73
N LYS A 131 2.09 -4.83 0.44
CA LYS A 131 3.50 -4.97 0.81
C LYS A 131 4.44 -4.01 0.07
N ASP A 132 4.01 -3.42 -1.04
CA ASP A 132 4.85 -2.47 -1.77
C ASP A 132 5.23 -1.25 -0.92
N LEU A 133 4.41 -0.90 0.06
CA LEU A 133 4.72 0.17 1.01
C LEU A 133 5.91 -0.11 1.92
N ILE A 134 6.37 -1.37 2.02
CA ILE A 134 7.57 -1.73 2.79
C ILE A 134 8.81 -0.97 2.29
N GLN A 135 8.84 -0.61 1.00
CA GLN A 135 9.92 0.20 0.43
C GLN A 135 10.08 1.58 1.08
N LEU A 136 9.07 2.06 1.81
CA LEU A 136 9.08 3.36 2.49
C LEU A 136 9.67 3.31 3.90
N THR A 137 9.94 2.14 4.45
CA THR A 137 10.51 2.02 5.80
C THR A 137 11.88 2.66 5.90
N ASP A 138 12.10 3.38 7.00
CA ASP A 138 13.37 3.99 7.36
C ASP A 138 13.45 4.19 8.89
N ASP A 139 14.36 5.03 9.38
CA ASP A 139 14.55 5.26 10.82
C ASP A 139 13.33 5.91 11.50
N ASN A 140 12.48 6.59 10.75
CA ASN A 140 11.31 7.32 11.26
C ASN A 140 9.98 6.73 10.79
N THR A 141 9.99 5.78 9.86
CA THR A 141 8.80 5.22 9.24
C THR A 141 8.74 3.71 9.39
N VAL A 142 7.68 3.24 10.04
CA VAL A 142 7.32 1.82 10.12
C VAL A 142 6.11 1.53 9.24
N VAL A 143 6.06 0.33 8.67
CA VAL A 143 4.93 -0.11 7.84
C VAL A 143 4.31 -1.34 8.47
N GLU A 144 3.03 -1.26 8.77
CA GLU A 144 2.22 -2.35 9.32
C GLU A 144 1.35 -2.94 8.21
N ILE A 145 1.61 -4.20 7.90
CA ILE A 145 0.84 -4.94 6.89
C ILE A 145 -0.23 -5.78 7.56
N SER A 146 -1.48 -5.57 7.17
CA SER A 146 -2.59 -6.35 7.72
C SER A 146 -2.46 -7.82 7.33
N LYS A 147 -2.65 -8.71 8.34
CA LYS A 147 -2.65 -10.16 8.17
C LYS A 147 -4.07 -10.69 8.03
N LYS A 148 -4.57 -11.38 9.03
CA LYS A 148 -5.93 -11.88 9.10
C LYS A 148 -6.79 -11.00 10.00
N GLY A 149 -8.06 -10.85 9.64
CA GLY A 149 -8.99 -10.07 10.43
C GLY A 149 -8.72 -8.56 10.40
N VAL A 150 -9.23 -7.86 11.40
CA VAL A 150 -9.18 -6.39 11.50
C VAL A 150 -8.12 -5.87 12.49
N ALA A 151 -7.45 -6.75 13.23
CA ALA A 151 -6.58 -6.37 14.35
C ALA A 151 -5.15 -6.92 14.27
N GLU A 152 -4.84 -7.83 13.34
CA GLU A 152 -3.51 -8.40 13.22
C GLU A 152 -2.69 -7.73 12.12
N PHE A 153 -1.52 -7.22 12.53
CA PHE A 153 -0.56 -6.58 11.63
C PHE A 153 0.83 -7.16 11.81
N GLU A 154 1.58 -7.22 10.72
CA GLU A 154 3.02 -7.48 10.74
C GLU A 154 3.75 -6.15 10.55
N GLU A 155 4.55 -5.76 11.55
CA GLU A 155 5.30 -4.52 11.51
C GLU A 155 6.64 -4.71 10.80
N PHE A 156 6.89 -3.87 9.80
CA PHE A 156 8.15 -3.82 9.06
C PHE A 156 8.93 -2.56 9.44
N THR A 157 10.17 -2.79 9.83
CA THR A 157 11.22 -1.79 9.96
C THR A 157 12.38 -2.22 9.05
N PRO A 158 13.36 -1.35 8.76
CA PRO A 158 14.54 -1.77 8.00
C PRO A 158 15.26 -2.96 8.65
N ALA A 159 15.37 -2.99 9.99
CA ALA A 159 15.99 -4.08 10.72
C ALA A 159 15.21 -5.40 10.58
N TYR A 160 13.90 -5.35 10.71
CA TYR A 160 13.04 -6.53 10.54
C TYR A 160 13.09 -7.08 9.11
N LEU A 161 13.08 -6.18 8.11
CA LEU A 161 13.21 -6.58 6.71
C LEU A 161 14.54 -7.28 6.45
N MET A 162 15.64 -6.76 7.00
CA MET A 162 16.96 -7.36 6.92
C MET A 162 17.00 -8.74 7.58
N GLU A 163 16.42 -8.88 8.76
CA GLU A 163 16.34 -10.16 9.47
C GLU A 163 15.52 -11.19 8.71
N LYS A 164 14.36 -10.79 8.19
CA LYS A 164 13.39 -11.68 7.53
C LYS A 164 13.82 -12.07 6.12
N MET A 165 14.34 -11.13 5.33
CA MET A 165 14.60 -11.31 3.90
C MET A 165 16.05 -11.05 3.48
N GLY A 166 16.87 -10.46 4.34
CA GLY A 166 18.27 -10.14 4.05
C GLY A 166 18.46 -8.97 3.07
N ILE A 167 17.47 -8.09 2.94
CA ILE A 167 17.50 -6.97 2.00
C ILE A 167 17.14 -5.65 2.69
N THR A 168 17.53 -4.54 2.05
CA THR A 168 17.13 -3.18 2.41
C THR A 168 15.77 -2.83 1.79
N PRO A 169 15.12 -1.73 2.24
CA PRO A 169 13.89 -1.23 1.60
C PRO A 169 14.06 -0.91 0.11
N GLU A 170 15.18 -0.37 -0.29
CA GLU A 170 15.51 -0.09 -1.71
C GLU A 170 15.63 -1.39 -2.51
N GLN A 171 16.25 -2.40 -1.95
CA GLN A 171 16.37 -3.72 -2.57
C GLN A 171 15.03 -4.44 -2.69
N PHE A 172 14.03 -4.08 -1.87
CA PHE A 172 12.69 -4.61 -1.99
C PHE A 172 12.05 -4.24 -3.34
N ILE A 173 12.32 -3.04 -3.84
CA ILE A 173 11.90 -2.60 -5.18
C ILE A 173 12.61 -3.44 -6.26
N ASP A 174 13.92 -3.64 -6.12
CA ASP A 174 14.72 -4.42 -7.07
C ASP A 174 14.30 -5.89 -7.10
N LEU A 175 13.89 -6.44 -5.96
CA LEU A 175 13.32 -7.78 -5.88
C LEU A 175 12.04 -7.88 -6.71
N LYS A 176 11.14 -6.90 -6.60
CA LYS A 176 9.93 -6.82 -7.41
C LYS A 176 10.24 -6.68 -8.91
N ALA A 177 11.27 -5.93 -9.25
CA ALA A 177 11.73 -5.80 -10.63
C ALA A 177 12.19 -7.12 -11.23
N LEU A 178 12.82 -7.97 -10.43
CA LEU A 178 13.30 -9.28 -10.87
C LEU A 178 12.21 -10.34 -10.89
N MET A 179 11.44 -10.48 -9.81
CA MET A 179 10.45 -11.55 -9.70
C MET A 179 9.08 -11.20 -10.32
N GLY A 180 8.81 -9.92 -10.55
CA GLY A 180 7.50 -9.45 -10.96
C GLY A 180 6.46 -9.56 -9.84
N ASP A 181 5.22 -9.28 -10.20
CA ASP A 181 4.07 -9.41 -9.31
C ASP A 181 2.83 -9.79 -10.13
N GLN A 182 2.35 -11.00 -9.96
CA GLN A 182 1.18 -11.50 -10.69
C GLN A 182 -0.10 -10.73 -10.33
N SER A 183 -0.24 -10.30 -9.07
CA SER A 183 -1.45 -9.59 -8.63
C SER A 183 -1.61 -8.22 -9.30
N ASP A 184 -0.50 -7.57 -9.62
CA ASP A 184 -0.47 -6.27 -10.30
C ASP A 184 -0.09 -6.39 -11.78
N ASN A 185 0.08 -7.61 -12.25
CA ASN A 185 0.50 -7.90 -13.62
C ASN A 185 1.83 -7.24 -14.00
N ILE A 186 2.75 -7.17 -13.04
CA ILE A 186 4.12 -6.69 -13.23
C ILE A 186 4.95 -7.85 -13.77
N PRO A 187 5.60 -7.71 -14.96
CA PRO A 187 6.18 -8.86 -15.67
C PRO A 187 7.41 -9.47 -14.97
N GLY A 188 8.32 -8.66 -14.45
CA GLY A 188 9.59 -9.16 -13.95
C GLY A 188 10.44 -9.83 -15.03
N VAL A 189 11.37 -10.67 -14.61
CA VAL A 189 12.22 -11.47 -15.47
C VAL A 189 11.69 -12.91 -15.51
N THR A 190 11.63 -13.49 -16.70
CA THR A 190 11.14 -14.87 -16.93
C THR A 190 11.88 -15.85 -16.01
N LYS A 191 11.13 -16.69 -15.30
CA LYS A 191 11.62 -17.76 -14.43
C LYS A 191 12.44 -17.30 -13.22
N ILE A 192 12.42 -16.04 -12.86
CA ILE A 192 13.01 -15.57 -11.61
C ILE A 192 11.91 -15.38 -10.56
N GLY A 193 11.97 -16.16 -9.49
CA GLY A 193 11.12 -16.01 -8.31
C GLY A 193 11.86 -15.32 -7.17
N GLU A 194 11.22 -15.29 -6.01
CA GLU A 194 11.74 -14.62 -4.81
C GLU A 194 13.11 -15.14 -4.41
N LYS A 195 13.28 -16.46 -4.31
CA LYS A 195 14.53 -17.09 -3.86
C LYS A 195 15.71 -16.72 -4.74
N THR A 196 15.54 -16.82 -6.06
CA THR A 196 16.58 -16.46 -7.02
C THR A 196 16.84 -14.96 -7.03
N GLY A 197 15.80 -14.15 -6.96
CA GLY A 197 15.91 -12.70 -6.88
C GLY A 197 16.68 -12.24 -5.64
N LEU A 198 16.39 -12.80 -4.46
CA LEU A 198 17.12 -12.51 -3.22
C LEU A 198 18.59 -12.88 -3.32
N LYS A 199 18.90 -14.03 -3.93
CA LYS A 199 20.28 -14.48 -4.12
C LYS A 199 21.06 -13.52 -5.02
N LEU A 200 20.45 -13.06 -6.12
CA LEU A 200 21.07 -12.10 -7.03
C LEU A 200 21.31 -10.74 -6.35
N LEU A 201 20.38 -10.26 -5.56
CA LEU A 201 20.54 -9.01 -4.81
C LEU A 201 21.58 -9.12 -3.69
N LEU A 202 21.69 -10.27 -3.05
CA LEU A 202 22.76 -10.51 -2.07
C LEU A 202 24.14 -10.42 -2.72
N GLU A 203 24.30 -10.94 -3.94
CA GLU A 203 25.57 -10.96 -4.65
C GLU A 203 25.91 -9.62 -5.31
N TYR A 204 24.95 -8.96 -5.95
CA TYR A 204 25.18 -7.75 -6.76
C TYR A 204 24.69 -6.45 -6.10
N GLY A 205 23.86 -6.52 -5.08
CA GLY A 205 23.39 -5.37 -4.31
C GLY A 205 22.22 -4.59 -4.91
N SER A 206 22.17 -4.45 -6.24
CA SER A 206 21.11 -3.73 -6.94
C SER A 206 20.83 -4.31 -8.32
N LEU A 207 19.66 -3.97 -8.88
CA LEU A 207 19.30 -4.33 -10.25
C LEU A 207 20.30 -3.74 -11.25
N GLU A 208 20.67 -2.48 -11.09
CA GLU A 208 21.61 -1.78 -11.95
C GLU A 208 22.98 -2.46 -11.94
N ASN A 209 23.51 -2.74 -10.75
CA ASN A 209 24.82 -3.39 -10.62
C ASN A 209 24.81 -4.85 -11.15
N LEU A 210 23.69 -5.55 -11.02
CA LEU A 210 23.51 -6.86 -11.62
C LEU A 210 23.71 -6.79 -13.14
N TYR A 211 23.05 -5.85 -13.84
CA TYR A 211 23.16 -5.69 -15.27
C TYR A 211 24.50 -5.14 -15.75
N GLU A 212 25.15 -4.30 -14.95
CA GLU A 212 26.52 -3.85 -15.23
C GLU A 212 27.53 -4.99 -15.19
N ASN A 213 27.27 -6.01 -14.40
CA ASN A 213 28.13 -7.19 -14.23
C ASN A 213 27.53 -8.47 -14.85
N ILE A 214 26.56 -8.34 -15.75
CA ILE A 214 25.84 -9.48 -16.30
C ILE A 214 26.77 -10.51 -16.97
N ASP A 215 27.89 -10.07 -17.56
CA ASP A 215 28.87 -10.90 -18.21
C ASP A 215 29.62 -11.83 -17.24
N GLN A 216 29.67 -11.50 -15.96
CA GLN A 216 30.28 -12.32 -14.92
C GLN A 216 29.44 -13.54 -14.50
N LEU A 217 28.16 -13.53 -14.82
CA LEU A 217 27.28 -14.67 -14.57
C LEU A 217 27.68 -15.86 -15.45
N LYS A 218 27.60 -17.06 -14.87
CA LYS A 218 27.79 -18.30 -15.65
C LYS A 218 26.74 -18.38 -16.75
N ALA A 219 27.17 -18.86 -17.92
CA ALA A 219 26.24 -19.19 -19.00
C ALA A 219 25.16 -20.14 -18.47
N SER A 220 23.89 -19.72 -18.59
CA SER A 220 22.74 -20.43 -18.08
C SER A 220 21.47 -19.88 -18.71
N LYS A 221 20.37 -20.61 -18.56
CA LYS A 221 19.05 -20.12 -18.96
C LYS A 221 18.63 -18.87 -18.17
N MET A 222 19.02 -18.80 -16.91
CA MET A 222 18.77 -17.60 -16.06
C MET A 222 19.48 -16.37 -16.63
N LYS A 223 20.77 -16.47 -16.98
CA LYS A 223 21.51 -15.36 -17.61
C LYS A 223 20.88 -14.92 -18.91
N GLU A 224 20.49 -15.86 -19.74
CA GLU A 224 19.81 -15.60 -21.00
C GLU A 224 18.48 -14.86 -20.78
N ASN A 225 17.66 -15.31 -19.83
CA ASN A 225 16.41 -14.65 -19.47
C ASN A 225 16.63 -13.23 -18.94
N LEU A 226 17.65 -13.02 -18.08
CA LEU A 226 18.02 -11.69 -17.60
C LEU A 226 18.38 -10.74 -18.74
N ILE A 227 19.19 -11.19 -19.69
CA ILE A 227 19.60 -10.39 -20.86
C ILE A 227 18.38 -10.08 -21.73
N ASN A 228 17.57 -11.08 -22.06
CA ASN A 228 16.41 -10.92 -22.94
C ASN A 228 15.33 -10.02 -22.31
N ASP A 229 15.14 -10.11 -21.02
CA ASP A 229 14.08 -9.40 -20.28
C ASP A 229 14.57 -8.12 -19.58
N LYS A 230 15.74 -7.60 -19.95
CA LYS A 230 16.29 -6.39 -19.32
C LYS A 230 15.29 -5.23 -19.29
N ASP A 231 14.66 -4.94 -20.40
CA ASP A 231 13.66 -3.85 -20.50
C ASP A 231 12.44 -4.12 -19.61
N LYS A 232 12.01 -5.37 -19.53
CA LYS A 232 10.93 -5.78 -18.61
C LYS A 232 11.32 -5.60 -17.14
N ALA A 233 12.56 -5.90 -16.78
CA ALA A 233 13.06 -5.72 -15.42
C ALA A 233 13.01 -4.23 -15.01
N PHE A 234 13.50 -3.33 -15.87
CA PHE A 234 13.48 -1.90 -15.58
C PHE A 234 12.08 -1.29 -15.63
N LEU A 235 11.22 -1.74 -16.54
CA LEU A 235 9.80 -1.39 -16.53
C LEU A 235 9.14 -1.83 -15.21
N SER A 236 9.40 -3.06 -14.79
CA SER A 236 8.87 -3.60 -13.53
C SER A 236 9.35 -2.79 -12.32
N LYS A 237 10.61 -2.38 -12.30
CA LYS A 237 11.14 -1.48 -11.27
C LYS A 237 10.38 -0.16 -11.21
N THR A 238 10.14 0.46 -12.37
CA THR A 238 9.38 1.72 -12.45
C THR A 238 7.95 1.55 -11.96
N LEU A 239 7.28 0.48 -12.36
CA LEU A 239 5.90 0.19 -11.93
C LEU A 239 5.80 -0.08 -10.42
N ALA A 240 6.78 -0.77 -9.84
CA ALA A 240 6.83 -1.11 -8.42
C ALA A 240 7.26 0.06 -7.54
N THR A 241 7.91 1.08 -8.09
CA THR A 241 8.41 2.23 -7.34
C THR A 241 7.27 3.20 -7.02
N ILE A 242 7.09 3.49 -5.75
CA ILE A 242 6.13 4.49 -5.28
C ILE A 242 6.62 5.89 -5.65
N ASN A 243 5.75 6.70 -6.23
CA ASN A 243 6.05 8.10 -6.53
C ASN A 243 5.93 8.92 -5.24
N THR A 244 7.06 9.44 -4.77
CA THR A 244 7.14 10.26 -3.55
C THR A 244 7.08 11.77 -3.82
N GLN A 245 6.78 12.16 -5.05
CA GLN A 245 6.68 13.55 -5.52
C GLN A 245 5.35 13.79 -6.26
N ALA A 246 4.29 13.09 -5.86
CA ALA A 246 2.97 13.32 -6.43
C ALA A 246 2.49 14.77 -6.16
N PRO A 247 1.77 15.40 -7.11
CA PRO A 247 1.34 16.80 -6.98
C PRO A 247 0.12 16.93 -6.06
N ILE A 248 0.27 16.50 -4.80
CA ILE A 248 -0.77 16.62 -3.79
C ILE A 248 -0.99 18.08 -3.41
N LYS A 249 -2.24 18.43 -3.07
CA LYS A 249 -2.65 19.80 -2.68
C LYS A 249 -2.93 19.93 -1.18
N ILE A 250 -2.50 18.95 -0.40
CA ILE A 250 -2.62 18.95 1.05
C ILE A 250 -1.23 18.97 1.68
N GLY A 251 -1.13 19.58 2.86
CA GLY A 251 0.08 19.59 3.67
C GLY A 251 -0.13 18.88 5.00
N LEU A 252 0.94 18.73 5.76
CA LEU A 252 0.88 18.06 7.08
C LEU A 252 -0.06 18.79 8.05
N ASP A 253 -0.13 20.11 7.98
CA ASP A 253 -1.02 20.92 8.86
C ASP A 253 -2.50 20.60 8.62
N ASP A 254 -2.87 20.15 7.44
CA ASP A 254 -4.23 19.73 7.10
C ASP A 254 -4.63 18.41 7.78
N LEU A 255 -3.66 17.64 8.28
CA LEU A 255 -3.85 16.28 8.79
C LEU A 255 -3.96 16.20 10.30
N VAL A 256 -3.93 17.32 11.01
CA VAL A 256 -4.03 17.35 12.48
C VAL A 256 -5.29 16.62 12.92
N TYR A 257 -5.12 15.62 13.80
CA TYR A 257 -6.22 14.83 14.31
C TYR A 257 -6.77 15.46 15.60
N LYS A 258 -8.04 15.88 15.57
CA LYS A 258 -8.72 16.58 16.69
C LYS A 258 -9.71 15.69 17.45
N GLY A 259 -9.82 14.43 17.07
CA GLY A 259 -10.77 13.49 17.63
C GLY A 259 -12.15 13.52 16.99
N PRO A 260 -13.04 12.58 17.38
CA PRO A 260 -14.35 12.42 16.77
C PRO A 260 -15.33 13.52 17.15
N GLN A 261 -16.26 13.80 16.25
CA GLN A 261 -17.48 14.58 16.50
C GLN A 261 -18.55 13.62 17.04
N VAL A 262 -18.59 13.46 18.37
CA VAL A 262 -19.33 12.37 19.03
C VAL A 262 -20.81 12.34 18.67
N GLU A 263 -21.49 13.50 18.69
CA GLU A 263 -22.93 13.57 18.38
C GLU A 263 -23.24 13.21 16.93
N ALA A 264 -22.45 13.75 15.99
CA ALA A 264 -22.63 13.46 14.56
C ALA A 264 -22.29 12.01 14.24
N LEU A 265 -21.27 11.44 14.88
CA LEU A 265 -20.87 10.04 14.72
C LEU A 265 -21.95 9.10 15.28
N SER A 266 -22.49 9.39 16.46
CA SER A 266 -23.59 8.62 17.05
C SER A 266 -24.80 8.58 16.14
N LYS A 267 -25.24 9.75 15.65
CA LYS A 267 -26.34 9.84 14.71
C LYS A 267 -26.09 9.05 13.42
N PHE A 268 -24.88 9.13 12.88
CA PHE A 268 -24.51 8.36 11.69
C PHE A 268 -24.68 6.84 11.92
N TYR A 269 -24.22 6.33 13.08
CA TYR A 269 -24.36 4.91 13.38
C TYR A 269 -25.80 4.48 13.68
N ASP A 270 -26.62 5.36 14.24
CA ASP A 270 -28.04 5.08 14.48
C ASP A 270 -28.84 4.93 13.17
N GLU A 271 -28.36 5.51 12.07
CA GLU A 271 -28.94 5.42 10.75
C GLU A 271 -28.44 4.20 9.95
N MET A 272 -27.38 3.52 10.40
CA MET A 272 -26.77 2.33 9.76
C MET A 272 -27.35 1.02 10.30
#